data_58838ed52ea8e49444a00c3b48806239
#
_entry.id   58838ed52ea8e49444a00c3b48806239
#
_cell.length_a   1.000
_cell.length_b   1.000
_cell.length_c   1.000
_cell.angle_alpha   90.00
_cell.angle_beta   90.00
_cell.angle_gamma   90.00
#
_symmetry.space_group_name_H-M   'P 1'
#
loop_
_entity.id
_entity.type
_entity.pdbx_description
1 polymer ?
#
loop_
_entity_poly.entity_id
_entity_poly.type
_entity_poly.pdbx_seq_one_letter_code
_entity_poly.pdbx_strand_id
1 'polypeptide(L)'
;MSNVEKLDMADFPKILTAFEQALELERELGTRTVECDRALLAPGGARGARALPSAAPVLGQRASRPLTVVRSGESAASPIGTTGVSPVGNTGTTGVSPVAASEFPTVAELTACTRCDLHGLGRTHVVPGQGNANGPDFMFVGEAPGADEDRQGLAFVGAAGQFLTKIIAAMGYTREQVFIANICKCRPPNNRTPSPPEMAACVPYLKRQIKLVKPKCLILLGNTAMRGLFPDAPMRRGQWQMYEGIPAIGTFHPAYILRFDSARDPVGLRKAKLEVWNTLKFALARLGKTPPAIQKKG
;
A
#
# COMPACT_ATOMS: atom_id res chain seq x y z
N MET A 1 19.08 -16.32 23.02
CA MET A 1 17.89 -16.08 23.85
C MET A 1 17.54 -14.61 23.65
N SER A 2 16.64 -14.31 22.74
CA SER A 2 16.27 -12.96 22.34
C SER A 2 15.14 -12.47 23.22
N ASN A 3 15.37 -11.33 23.91
CA ASN A 3 14.33 -10.56 24.58
C ASN A 3 13.29 -10.10 23.55
N VAL A 4 12.24 -10.86 23.38
CA VAL A 4 10.96 -10.35 22.90
C VAL A 4 10.36 -9.65 24.11
N GLU A 5 10.56 -8.34 24.24
CA GLU A 5 9.80 -7.55 25.20
C GLU A 5 8.31 -7.82 24.94
N LYS A 6 7.71 -8.50 25.90
CA LYS A 6 6.25 -8.67 25.96
C LYS A 6 5.65 -7.28 25.88
N LEU A 7 4.89 -7.01 24.82
CA LEU A 7 4.07 -5.81 24.72
C LEU A 7 3.28 -5.69 26.02
N ASP A 8 3.60 -4.69 26.83
CA ASP A 8 2.88 -4.46 28.06
C ASP A 8 1.48 -3.95 27.69
N MET A 9 0.48 -4.78 28.01
CA MET A 9 -0.94 -4.40 27.85
C MET A 9 -1.28 -3.10 28.60
N ALA A 10 -0.41 -2.64 29.50
CA ALA A 10 -0.51 -1.37 30.20
C ALA A 10 -0.35 -0.13 29.29
N ASP A 11 0.31 -0.25 28.11
CA ASP A 11 0.42 0.85 27.15
C ASP A 11 -0.79 1.00 26.23
N PHE A 12 -1.67 0.00 26.18
CA PHE A 12 -2.88 0.04 25.39
C PHE A 12 -3.81 1.23 25.74
N PRO A 13 -4.04 1.58 27.02
CA PRO A 13 -4.82 2.76 27.39
C PRO A 13 -4.24 4.06 26.88
N LYS A 14 -2.91 4.22 26.89
CA LYS A 14 -2.25 5.47 26.44
C LYS A 14 -2.44 5.73 24.95
N ILE A 15 -2.45 4.68 24.14
CA ILE A 15 -2.69 4.79 22.70
C ILE A 15 -4.15 5.10 22.43
N LEU A 16 -5.04 4.47 23.15
CA LEU A 16 -6.47 4.73 23.09
C LEU A 16 -6.80 6.15 23.54
N THR A 17 -6.23 6.62 24.67
CA THR A 17 -6.40 8.00 25.16
C THR A 17 -5.88 9.03 24.14
N ALA A 18 -4.81 8.74 23.40
CA ALA A 18 -4.35 9.60 22.32
C ALA A 18 -5.32 9.65 21.13
N PHE A 19 -6.06 8.57 20.85
CA PHE A 19 -7.13 8.55 19.86
C PHE A 19 -8.39 9.24 20.36
N GLU A 20 -8.77 9.07 21.64
CA GLU A 20 -9.91 9.76 22.25
C GLU A 20 -9.70 11.27 22.34
N GLN A 21 -8.52 11.72 22.74
CA GLN A 21 -8.16 13.15 22.73
C GLN A 21 -8.18 13.76 21.33
N ALA A 22 -7.89 12.97 20.30
CA ALA A 22 -8.02 13.39 18.92
C ALA A 22 -9.50 13.56 18.49
N LEU A 23 -10.40 12.71 19.00
CA LEU A 23 -11.85 12.81 18.76
C LEU A 23 -12.46 14.00 19.53
N GLU A 24 -11.99 14.28 20.74
CA GLU A 24 -12.45 15.42 21.54
C GLU A 24 -12.05 16.74 20.89
N LEU A 25 -10.86 16.81 20.30
CA LEU A 25 -10.39 17.97 19.54
C LEU A 25 -11.23 18.24 18.28
N GLU A 26 -11.69 17.21 17.55
CA GLU A 26 -12.61 17.40 16.42
C GLU A 26 -13.93 18.02 16.87
N ARG A 27 -14.41 17.62 18.03
CA ARG A 27 -15.63 18.15 18.63
C ARG A 27 -15.47 19.62 19.05
N GLU A 28 -14.31 19.98 19.60
CA GLU A 28 -13.97 21.36 19.97
C GLU A 28 -13.71 22.27 18.77
N LEU A 29 -13.12 21.72 17.69
CA LEU A 29 -12.82 22.48 16.46
C LEU A 29 -14.02 22.62 15.53
N GLY A 30 -15.20 22.08 15.89
CA GLY A 30 -16.44 22.25 15.11
C GLY A 30 -16.36 21.64 13.71
N THR A 31 -15.47 20.68 13.48
CA THR A 31 -15.39 19.94 12.20
C THR A 31 -16.69 19.16 12.05
N ARG A 32 -17.58 19.67 11.20
CA ARG A 32 -18.84 19.01 10.85
C ARG A 32 -18.53 17.62 10.36
N THR A 33 -19.14 16.62 10.99
CA THR A 33 -19.24 15.24 10.51
C THR A 33 -19.60 15.30 9.03
N VAL A 34 -18.77 14.73 8.16
CA VAL A 34 -19.15 14.50 6.77
C VAL A 34 -20.32 13.52 6.86
N GLU A 35 -21.53 13.98 6.54
CA GLU A 35 -22.68 13.10 6.39
C GLU A 35 -22.35 12.08 5.31
N CYS A 36 -22.06 10.88 5.75
CA CYS A 36 -21.90 9.74 4.85
C CYS A 36 -23.30 9.40 4.36
N ASP A 37 -23.56 9.60 3.08
CA ASP A 37 -24.83 9.24 2.45
C ASP A 37 -25.09 7.74 2.72
N ARG A 38 -26.11 7.48 3.55
CA ARG A 38 -26.52 6.13 3.94
C ARG A 38 -26.87 5.23 2.75
N ALA A 39 -27.13 5.82 1.59
CA ALA A 39 -27.42 5.11 0.34
C ALA A 39 -26.20 4.37 -0.23
N LEU A 40 -24.96 4.78 0.10
CA LEU A 40 -23.73 4.11 -0.32
C LEU A 40 -23.36 2.90 0.55
N LEU A 41 -24.05 2.67 1.65
CA LEU A 41 -23.79 1.58 2.58
C LEU A 41 -24.73 0.37 2.40
N ALA A 42 -25.69 0.44 1.50
CA ALA A 42 -26.61 -0.66 1.25
C ALA A 42 -25.97 -1.75 0.38
N PRO A 43 -26.00 -3.02 0.76
CA PRO A 43 -25.58 -4.12 -0.10
C PRO A 43 -26.62 -4.28 -1.23
N GLY A 44 -26.23 -3.98 -2.49
CA GLY A 44 -27.04 -4.32 -3.66
C GLY A 44 -27.72 -3.19 -4.41
N GLY A 45 -27.21 -1.97 -4.42
CA GLY A 45 -27.76 -0.84 -5.18
C GLY A 45 -27.00 -0.47 -6.45
N ALA A 46 -27.02 -1.34 -7.47
CA ALA A 46 -26.68 -0.93 -8.83
C ALA A 46 -27.93 -0.41 -9.51
N ARG A 47 -28.15 0.91 -9.57
CA ARG A 47 -28.94 1.62 -10.62
C ARG A 47 -28.82 3.14 -10.45
N GLY A 48 -28.45 3.82 -11.55
CA GLY A 48 -28.73 5.23 -11.79
C GLY A 48 -27.56 6.19 -11.61
N ALA A 49 -26.66 6.25 -12.58
CA ALA A 49 -25.81 7.41 -12.79
C ALA A 49 -26.67 8.62 -13.14
N ARG A 50 -26.87 9.53 -12.17
CA ARG A 50 -27.48 10.83 -12.43
C ARG A 50 -26.36 11.81 -12.78
N ALA A 51 -26.42 12.37 -13.99
CA ALA A 51 -25.49 13.36 -14.51
C ALA A 51 -25.37 14.57 -13.57
N LEU A 52 -24.14 14.98 -13.32
CA LEU A 52 -23.82 16.24 -12.64
C LEU A 52 -24.16 17.42 -13.56
N PRO A 53 -24.68 18.54 -13.04
CA PRO A 53 -24.95 19.71 -13.84
C PRO A 53 -23.66 20.39 -14.28
N SER A 54 -23.63 20.76 -15.57
CA SER A 54 -22.61 21.53 -16.26
C SER A 54 -22.34 22.86 -15.53
N ALA A 55 -21.09 23.07 -15.14
CA ALA A 55 -20.63 24.39 -14.68
C ALA A 55 -20.46 25.35 -15.86
N ALA A 56 -21.05 26.53 -15.74
CA ALA A 56 -20.99 27.61 -16.71
C ALA A 56 -19.57 28.20 -16.90
N PRO A 57 -19.28 28.84 -18.04
CA PRO A 57 -17.94 29.28 -18.41
C PRO A 57 -17.56 30.61 -17.77
N VAL A 58 -16.34 30.68 -17.25
CA VAL A 58 -15.72 31.97 -16.89
C VAL A 58 -14.89 32.46 -18.08
N LEU A 59 -15.29 33.59 -18.64
CA LEU A 59 -14.57 34.36 -19.65
C LEU A 59 -13.25 34.93 -19.09
N GLY A 60 -12.18 34.76 -19.85
CA GLY A 60 -10.90 35.44 -19.60
C GLY A 60 -9.94 35.26 -20.76
N GLN A 61 -10.14 36.04 -21.84
CA GLN A 61 -9.25 36.09 -23.00
C GLN A 61 -7.91 36.72 -22.64
N ARG A 62 -6.80 36.08 -23.00
CA ARG A 62 -5.58 36.79 -23.43
C ARG A 62 -4.88 36.03 -24.56
N ALA A 63 -4.52 36.81 -25.54
CA ALA A 63 -4.08 36.50 -26.88
C ALA A 63 -2.82 35.64 -26.99
N SER A 64 -2.87 34.77 -27.95
CA SER A 64 -1.78 33.90 -28.42
C SER A 64 -0.99 34.64 -29.53
N ARG A 65 0.34 34.56 -29.50
CA ARG A 65 1.20 34.83 -30.66
C ARG A 65 1.66 33.50 -31.25
N PRO A 66 1.69 33.36 -32.58
CA PRO A 66 2.14 32.11 -33.23
C PRO A 66 3.66 32.08 -33.35
N LEU A 67 4.27 30.95 -33.08
CA LEU A 67 5.68 30.65 -33.41
C LEU A 67 5.74 29.85 -34.69
N THR A 68 6.53 30.39 -35.60
CA THR A 68 6.82 30.01 -36.96
C THR A 68 7.55 28.66 -37.03
N VAL A 69 7.08 27.79 -37.92
CA VAL A 69 7.76 26.58 -38.36
C VAL A 69 8.88 26.95 -39.33
N VAL A 70 10.11 26.54 -39.04
CA VAL A 70 11.21 26.50 -40.00
C VAL A 70 11.47 25.06 -40.42
N ARG A 71 11.18 24.79 -41.68
CA ARG A 71 11.64 23.60 -42.42
C ARG A 71 12.97 23.94 -43.10
N SER A 72 13.90 23.01 -43.00
CA SER A 72 15.00 22.76 -43.97
C SER A 72 15.77 21.53 -43.46
N GLY A 73 16.20 20.54 -44.22
CA GLY A 73 16.26 20.31 -45.67
C GLY A 73 16.90 18.94 -45.84
N GLU A 74 16.53 18.29 -46.89
CA GLU A 74 17.03 16.96 -47.33
C GLU A 74 18.50 17.00 -47.76
N SER A 75 19.21 15.88 -47.61
CA SER A 75 20.25 15.38 -48.54
C SER A 75 20.63 13.94 -48.12
N ALA A 76 20.25 12.95 -48.84
CA ALA A 76 20.76 12.24 -50.00
C ALA A 76 21.90 11.27 -49.68
N ALA A 77 21.58 9.95 -49.79
CA ALA A 77 22.15 8.81 -50.48
C ALA A 77 23.68 8.58 -50.37
N SER A 78 24.24 7.42 -50.26
CA SER A 78 23.99 6.03 -50.62
C SER A 78 25.25 5.17 -50.27
N PRO A 79 25.33 3.90 -50.63
CA PRO A 79 25.61 2.77 -49.73
C PRO A 79 27.01 2.17 -49.98
N ILE A 80 27.50 1.29 -49.12
CA ILE A 80 28.44 0.20 -49.46
C ILE A 80 28.69 -0.69 -48.22
N GLY A 81 28.66 -2.01 -48.45
CA GLY A 81 29.49 -2.97 -47.72
C GLY A 81 28.79 -4.08 -46.98
N THR A 82 28.33 -5.10 -47.71
CA THR A 82 28.07 -6.45 -47.21
C THR A 82 29.37 -7.13 -46.78
N THR A 83 29.47 -7.50 -45.49
CA THR A 83 30.27 -8.65 -45.10
C THR A 83 29.49 -9.45 -44.07
N GLY A 84 29.21 -10.70 -44.46
CA GLY A 84 28.50 -11.65 -43.65
C GLY A 84 29.28 -12.08 -42.42
N VAL A 85 28.60 -12.08 -41.28
CA VAL A 85 29.03 -12.84 -40.11
C VAL A 85 27.85 -13.69 -39.68
N SER A 86 28.05 -14.99 -39.74
CA SER A 86 27.10 -16.01 -39.30
C SER A 86 26.65 -15.81 -37.86
N PRO A 87 25.38 -16.07 -37.51
CA PRO A 87 24.92 -16.02 -36.14
C PRO A 87 25.47 -17.20 -35.36
N VAL A 88 26.32 -16.91 -34.39
CA VAL A 88 26.67 -17.88 -33.34
C VAL A 88 25.42 -18.07 -32.48
N GLY A 89 24.88 -19.27 -32.52
CA GLY A 89 23.74 -19.67 -31.69
C GLY A 89 24.09 -19.57 -30.22
N ASN A 90 23.46 -18.63 -29.52
CA ASN A 90 23.44 -18.59 -28.07
C ASN A 90 22.15 -19.25 -27.59
N THR A 91 22.18 -20.59 -27.53
CA THR A 91 21.15 -21.37 -26.81
C THR A 91 21.47 -21.35 -25.34
N GLY A 92 21.07 -20.26 -24.67
CA GLY A 92 21.12 -20.12 -23.23
C GLY A 92 19.77 -19.61 -22.72
N THR A 93 18.68 -20.27 -23.11
CA THR A 93 17.40 -20.10 -22.46
C THR A 93 17.45 -20.83 -21.12
N THR A 94 17.86 -20.16 -20.07
CA THR A 94 17.55 -20.59 -18.73
C THR A 94 16.02 -20.47 -18.58
N GLY A 95 15.35 -21.58 -18.88
CA GLY A 95 13.93 -21.72 -18.73
C GLY A 95 13.55 -21.62 -17.25
N VAL A 96 13.22 -20.42 -16.81
CA VAL A 96 12.40 -20.25 -15.61
C VAL A 96 11.00 -20.68 -16.02
N SER A 97 10.66 -21.93 -15.73
CA SER A 97 9.29 -22.43 -15.93
C SER A 97 8.29 -21.43 -15.34
N PRO A 98 7.21 -21.10 -16.06
CA PRO A 98 6.14 -20.29 -15.49
C PRO A 98 5.56 -21.06 -14.31
N VAL A 99 5.88 -20.62 -13.09
CA VAL A 99 5.32 -21.20 -11.86
C VAL A 99 3.81 -21.11 -11.96
N ALA A 100 3.15 -22.23 -11.77
CA ALA A 100 1.70 -22.34 -11.85
C ALA A 100 1.05 -21.25 -10.98
N ALA A 101 0.15 -20.44 -11.58
CA ALA A 101 -0.52 -19.31 -10.91
C ALA A 101 -1.45 -19.75 -9.77
N SER A 102 -1.48 -21.03 -9.44
CA SER A 102 -2.35 -21.66 -8.45
C SER A 102 -1.73 -21.79 -7.04
N GLU A 103 -0.41 -21.59 -6.89
CA GLU A 103 0.26 -21.81 -5.61
C GLU A 103 0.71 -20.50 -4.95
N PHE A 104 0.68 -20.49 -3.60
CA PHE A 104 1.16 -19.37 -2.81
C PHE A 104 2.66 -19.16 -3.04
N PRO A 105 3.15 -17.89 -3.23
CA PRO A 105 4.57 -17.65 -3.42
C PRO A 105 5.40 -18.18 -2.25
N THR A 106 6.21 -19.19 -2.51
CA THR A 106 7.06 -19.80 -1.48
C THR A 106 8.29 -18.93 -1.19
N VAL A 107 8.91 -19.13 -0.03
CA VAL A 107 10.19 -18.47 0.31
C VAL A 107 11.26 -18.87 -0.71
N ALA A 108 11.31 -20.13 -1.13
CA ALA A 108 12.27 -20.63 -2.12
C ALA A 108 12.11 -19.93 -3.47
N GLU A 109 10.86 -19.79 -3.97
CA GLU A 109 10.55 -19.07 -5.21
C GLU A 109 10.99 -17.60 -5.13
N LEU A 110 10.69 -16.93 -4.03
CA LEU A 110 11.04 -15.53 -3.83
C LEU A 110 12.57 -15.34 -3.67
N THR A 111 13.25 -16.28 -3.03
CA THR A 111 14.72 -16.26 -2.89
C THR A 111 15.40 -16.41 -4.23
N ALA A 112 14.91 -17.29 -5.09
CA ALA A 112 15.42 -17.50 -6.45
C ALA A 112 15.02 -16.38 -7.45
N CYS A 113 14.17 -15.44 -7.05
CA CYS A 113 13.66 -14.39 -7.92
C CYS A 113 14.77 -13.39 -8.31
N THR A 114 14.92 -13.16 -9.62
CA THR A 114 15.86 -12.19 -10.23
C THR A 114 15.15 -11.14 -11.09
N ARG A 115 13.85 -10.90 -10.87
CA ARG A 115 13.01 -10.04 -11.74
C ARG A 115 13.33 -8.55 -11.67
N CYS A 116 14.04 -8.09 -10.65
CA CYS A 116 14.47 -6.70 -10.48
C CYS A 116 15.79 -6.64 -9.72
N ASP A 117 16.46 -5.50 -9.74
CA ASP A 117 17.79 -5.31 -9.16
C ASP A 117 17.87 -5.55 -7.64
N LEU A 118 16.74 -5.46 -6.92
CA LEU A 118 16.72 -5.65 -5.47
C LEU A 118 17.25 -7.02 -5.03
N HIS A 119 17.24 -8.04 -5.92
CA HIS A 119 17.80 -9.36 -5.59
C HIS A 119 19.32 -9.31 -5.36
N GLY A 120 20.04 -8.45 -6.08
CA GLY A 120 21.50 -8.31 -6.03
C GLY A 120 22.00 -7.14 -5.17
N LEU A 121 21.10 -6.31 -4.61
CA LEU A 121 21.46 -5.10 -3.89
C LEU A 121 21.59 -5.28 -2.36
N GLY A 122 21.92 -6.48 -1.91
CA GLY A 122 22.27 -6.74 -0.50
C GLY A 122 21.10 -7.08 0.41
N ARG A 123 19.98 -7.62 -0.13
CA ARG A 123 18.95 -8.24 0.71
C ARG A 123 19.55 -9.43 1.47
N THR A 124 19.18 -9.59 2.74
CA THR A 124 19.55 -10.75 3.55
C THR A 124 18.49 -11.87 3.39
N HIS A 125 17.22 -11.49 3.50
CA HIS A 125 16.10 -12.40 3.34
C HIS A 125 15.04 -11.79 2.42
N VAL A 126 14.23 -12.67 1.83
CA VAL A 126 12.95 -12.27 1.24
C VAL A 126 11.88 -12.23 2.31
N VAL A 127 10.92 -11.34 2.17
CA VAL A 127 9.81 -11.17 3.11
C VAL A 127 8.49 -11.44 2.38
N PRO A 128 8.02 -12.70 2.37
CA PRO A 128 6.82 -13.07 1.60
C PRO A 128 5.54 -12.42 2.11
N GLY A 129 5.45 -12.20 3.41
CA GLY A 129 4.24 -11.82 4.15
C GLY A 129 3.87 -12.90 5.16
N GLN A 130 2.91 -12.60 6.05
CA GLN A 130 2.55 -13.49 7.15
C GLN A 130 1.13 -13.23 7.66
N GLY A 131 0.59 -14.19 8.41
CA GLY A 131 -0.73 -14.12 9.04
C GLY A 131 -1.71 -15.12 8.47
N ASN A 132 -3.01 -14.86 8.62
CA ASN A 132 -4.07 -15.73 8.14
C ASN A 132 -4.18 -15.69 6.60
N ALA A 133 -3.88 -16.81 5.95
CA ALA A 133 -4.01 -16.94 4.50
C ALA A 133 -5.39 -17.51 4.05
N ASN A 134 -6.31 -17.77 4.98
CA ASN A 134 -7.59 -18.43 4.74
C ASN A 134 -8.76 -17.47 4.89
N GLY A 135 -8.91 -16.52 3.96
CA GLY A 135 -10.03 -15.59 3.90
C GLY A 135 -10.12 -14.62 5.09
N PRO A 136 -9.04 -13.91 5.49
CA PRO A 136 -9.10 -12.97 6.60
C PRO A 136 -10.04 -11.81 6.29
N ASP A 137 -10.55 -11.15 7.33
CA ASP A 137 -11.32 -9.94 7.14
C ASP A 137 -10.47 -8.82 6.52
N PHE A 138 -9.20 -8.71 6.94
CA PHE A 138 -8.30 -7.66 6.48
C PHE A 138 -6.96 -8.22 6.00
N MET A 139 -6.50 -7.68 4.87
CA MET A 139 -5.11 -7.80 4.43
C MET A 139 -4.48 -6.41 4.38
N PHE A 140 -3.39 -6.25 5.11
CA PHE A 140 -2.58 -5.03 5.13
C PHE A 140 -1.46 -5.13 4.09
N VAL A 141 -1.33 -4.10 3.27
CA VAL A 141 -0.29 -4.05 2.23
C VAL A 141 0.55 -2.80 2.42
N GLY A 142 1.85 -3.00 2.69
CA GLY A 142 2.83 -1.93 2.81
C GLY A 142 3.69 -1.76 1.56
N GLU A 143 4.80 -1.02 1.71
CA GLU A 143 5.72 -0.65 0.64
C GLU A 143 6.75 -1.76 0.35
N ALA A 144 7.67 -1.97 1.26
CA ALA A 144 8.80 -2.91 1.16
C ALA A 144 9.33 -3.24 2.56
N PRO A 145 10.12 -4.32 2.71
CA PRO A 145 10.80 -4.63 3.96
C PRO A 145 11.79 -3.54 4.36
N GLY A 146 11.86 -3.25 5.66
CA GLY A 146 12.93 -2.48 6.29
C GLY A 146 14.10 -3.37 6.74
N ALA A 147 15.04 -2.81 7.51
CA ALA A 147 16.22 -3.53 7.96
C ALA A 147 15.90 -4.70 8.91
N ASP A 148 14.95 -4.50 9.81
CA ASP A 148 14.56 -5.54 10.77
C ASP A 148 13.80 -6.68 10.09
N GLU A 149 12.95 -6.34 9.13
CA GLU A 149 12.22 -7.30 8.31
C GLU A 149 13.16 -8.13 7.43
N ASP A 150 14.14 -7.48 6.80
CA ASP A 150 15.16 -8.12 5.98
C ASP A 150 16.02 -9.09 6.80
N ARG A 151 16.39 -8.70 8.05
CA ARG A 151 17.17 -9.56 8.94
C ARG A 151 16.39 -10.78 9.42
N GLN A 152 15.07 -10.66 9.61
CA GLN A 152 14.25 -11.71 10.21
C GLN A 152 13.44 -12.51 9.18
N GLY A 153 13.29 -12.02 7.94
CA GLY A 153 12.42 -12.63 6.93
C GLY A 153 10.91 -12.46 7.22
N LEU A 154 10.55 -11.60 8.16
CA LEU A 154 9.18 -11.42 8.64
C LEU A 154 8.65 -10.01 8.31
N ALA A 155 7.37 -9.91 7.94
CA ALA A 155 6.76 -8.64 7.58
C ALA A 155 6.40 -7.78 8.80
N PHE A 156 6.76 -6.49 8.77
CA PHE A 156 6.37 -5.53 9.79
C PHE A 156 6.75 -5.95 11.23
N VAL A 157 8.03 -6.17 11.48
CA VAL A 157 8.58 -6.50 12.82
C VAL A 157 9.38 -5.36 13.45
N GLY A 158 9.91 -4.41 12.66
CA GLY A 158 10.58 -3.20 13.14
C GLY A 158 9.60 -2.21 13.78
N ALA A 159 10.06 -1.00 14.09
CA ALA A 159 9.26 0.02 14.79
C ALA A 159 7.91 0.31 14.11
N ALA A 160 7.90 0.43 12.77
CA ALA A 160 6.68 0.62 12.00
C ALA A 160 5.73 -0.59 12.13
N GLY A 161 6.31 -1.79 12.19
CA GLY A 161 5.56 -3.04 12.37
C GLY A 161 4.95 -3.16 13.76
N GLN A 162 5.68 -2.78 14.80
CA GLN A 162 5.16 -2.72 16.17
C GLN A 162 3.99 -1.73 16.28
N PHE A 163 4.10 -0.58 15.62
CA PHE A 163 2.98 0.36 15.55
C PHE A 163 1.78 -0.21 14.78
N LEU A 164 2.01 -0.94 13.67
CA LEU A 164 0.95 -1.65 12.96
C LEU A 164 0.27 -2.70 13.84
N THR A 165 1.02 -3.42 14.67
CA THR A 165 0.47 -4.37 15.64
C THR A 165 -0.51 -3.69 16.60
N LYS A 166 -0.15 -2.50 17.10
CA LYS A 166 -1.03 -1.70 17.96
C LYS A 166 -2.31 -1.26 17.22
N ILE A 167 -2.17 -0.87 15.95
CA ILE A 167 -3.32 -0.54 15.08
C ILE A 167 -4.26 -1.74 14.92
N ILE A 168 -3.73 -2.91 14.60
CA ILE A 168 -4.49 -4.15 14.41
C ILE A 168 -5.22 -4.51 15.72
N ALA A 169 -4.54 -4.41 16.86
CA ALA A 169 -5.14 -4.65 18.17
C ALA A 169 -6.28 -3.66 18.48
N ALA A 170 -6.15 -2.38 18.14
CA ALA A 170 -7.20 -1.38 18.29
C ALA A 170 -8.44 -1.68 17.42
N MET A 171 -8.28 -2.40 16.31
CA MET A 171 -9.39 -2.90 15.50
C MET A 171 -10.08 -4.14 16.11
N GLY A 172 -9.52 -4.71 17.17
CA GLY A 172 -10.02 -5.96 17.80
C GLY A 172 -9.47 -7.23 17.15
N TYR A 173 -8.33 -7.17 16.48
CA TYR A 173 -7.69 -8.31 15.81
C TYR A 173 -6.29 -8.57 16.38
N THR A 174 -5.80 -9.79 16.19
CA THR A 174 -4.39 -10.13 16.35
C THR A 174 -3.71 -10.19 14.98
N ARG A 175 -2.36 -10.22 14.96
CA ARG A 175 -1.60 -10.33 13.71
C ARG A 175 -1.89 -11.64 12.97
N GLU A 176 -2.18 -12.68 13.71
CA GLU A 176 -2.47 -14.03 13.21
C GLU A 176 -3.87 -14.12 12.56
N GLN A 177 -4.77 -13.19 12.87
CA GLN A 177 -6.12 -13.13 12.30
C GLN A 177 -6.21 -12.34 11.01
N VAL A 178 -5.21 -11.51 10.70
CA VAL A 178 -5.11 -10.71 9.47
C VAL A 178 -3.97 -11.22 8.60
N PHE A 179 -3.89 -10.80 7.34
CA PHE A 179 -2.71 -11.05 6.52
C PHE A 179 -1.93 -9.76 6.30
N ILE A 180 -0.60 -9.83 6.38
CA ILE A 180 0.29 -8.66 6.26
C ILE A 180 1.34 -8.94 5.20
N ALA A 181 1.43 -8.07 4.19
CA ALA A 181 2.41 -8.17 3.11
C ALA A 181 2.90 -6.79 2.67
N ASN A 182 3.84 -6.77 1.73
CA ASN A 182 4.32 -5.57 1.07
C ASN A 182 4.18 -5.70 -0.45
N ILE A 183 4.24 -4.57 -1.17
CA ILE A 183 4.37 -4.52 -2.63
C ILE A 183 5.65 -5.26 -3.04
N CYS A 184 6.81 -4.83 -2.50
CA CYS A 184 8.09 -5.49 -2.74
C CYS A 184 8.40 -6.53 -1.65
N LYS A 185 9.03 -7.65 -2.05
CA LYS A 185 9.42 -8.74 -1.13
C LYS A 185 10.87 -8.65 -0.69
N CYS A 186 11.63 -7.75 -1.30
CA CYS A 186 13.04 -7.50 -1.01
C CYS A 186 13.22 -6.08 -0.47
N ARG A 187 14.18 -5.91 0.45
CA ARG A 187 14.53 -4.60 1.01
C ARG A 187 15.30 -3.76 -0.02
N PRO A 188 14.88 -2.52 -0.32
CA PRO A 188 15.69 -1.59 -1.09
C PRO A 188 16.88 -1.07 -0.26
N PRO A 189 18.03 -0.74 -0.89
CA PRO A 189 19.18 -0.15 -0.19
C PRO A 189 18.79 1.08 0.61
N ASN A 190 19.31 1.18 1.85
CA ASN A 190 19.03 2.28 2.76
C ASN A 190 17.53 2.55 3.04
N ASN A 191 16.70 1.54 2.89
CA ASN A 191 15.24 1.65 3.03
C ASN A 191 14.62 2.75 2.15
N ARG A 192 15.19 3.01 0.96
CA ARG A 192 14.58 3.93 0.00
C ARG A 192 13.24 3.39 -0.51
N THR A 193 12.40 4.26 -0.99
CA THR A 193 11.20 3.83 -1.71
C THR A 193 11.59 3.00 -2.95
N PRO A 194 10.95 1.84 -3.20
CA PRO A 194 11.15 1.08 -4.42
C PRO A 194 10.83 1.90 -5.66
N SER A 195 11.63 1.73 -6.71
CA SER A 195 11.37 2.36 -8.01
C SER A 195 10.13 1.75 -8.69
N PRO A 196 9.48 2.46 -9.63
CA PRO A 196 8.36 1.90 -10.37
C PRO A 196 8.66 0.57 -11.06
N PRO A 197 9.82 0.36 -11.73
CA PRO A 197 10.19 -0.95 -12.28
C PRO A 197 10.31 -2.07 -11.24
N GLU A 198 10.90 -1.78 -10.07
CA GLU A 198 11.01 -2.74 -8.96
C GLU A 198 9.64 -3.16 -8.42
N MET A 199 8.73 -2.19 -8.27
CA MET A 199 7.35 -2.47 -7.88
C MET A 199 6.63 -3.31 -8.94
N ALA A 200 6.70 -2.92 -10.21
CA ALA A 200 6.05 -3.62 -11.31
C ALA A 200 6.52 -5.08 -11.42
N ALA A 201 7.83 -5.33 -11.23
CA ALA A 201 8.39 -6.67 -11.25
C ALA A 201 7.91 -7.54 -10.06
N CYS A 202 7.63 -6.93 -8.90
CA CYS A 202 7.28 -7.64 -7.67
C CYS A 202 5.77 -7.78 -7.43
N VAL A 203 4.95 -6.84 -7.94
CA VAL A 203 3.48 -6.83 -7.80
C VAL A 203 2.81 -8.15 -8.22
N PRO A 204 3.25 -8.90 -9.26
CA PRO A 204 2.65 -10.19 -9.60
C PRO A 204 2.61 -11.19 -8.43
N TYR A 205 3.62 -11.19 -7.55
CA TYR A 205 3.59 -12.02 -6.34
C TYR A 205 2.50 -11.58 -5.35
N LEU A 206 2.35 -10.27 -5.15
CA LEU A 206 1.29 -9.74 -4.29
C LEU A 206 -0.10 -10.05 -4.87
N LYS A 207 -0.30 -9.87 -6.18
CA LYS A 207 -1.56 -10.21 -6.86
C LYS A 207 -1.93 -11.67 -6.64
N ARG A 208 -0.96 -12.58 -6.79
CA ARG A 208 -1.15 -14.00 -6.51
C ARG A 208 -1.51 -14.25 -5.04
N GLN A 209 -0.86 -13.57 -4.10
CA GLN A 209 -1.22 -13.63 -2.68
C GLN A 209 -2.65 -13.15 -2.43
N ILE A 210 -3.06 -12.01 -2.96
CA ILE A 210 -4.43 -11.49 -2.79
C ILE A 210 -5.47 -12.50 -3.31
N LYS A 211 -5.22 -13.07 -4.50
CA LYS A 211 -6.10 -14.05 -5.11
C LYS A 211 -6.26 -15.33 -4.28
N LEU A 212 -5.19 -15.77 -3.61
CA LEU A 212 -5.20 -17.00 -2.81
C LEU A 212 -5.67 -16.76 -1.38
N VAL A 213 -5.24 -15.66 -0.76
CA VAL A 213 -5.67 -15.25 0.58
C VAL A 213 -7.15 -14.88 0.62
N LYS A 214 -7.69 -14.29 -0.45
CA LYS A 214 -9.09 -13.87 -0.58
C LYS A 214 -9.56 -13.00 0.60
N PRO A 215 -8.86 -11.92 0.95
CA PRO A 215 -9.27 -11.06 2.05
C PRO A 215 -10.60 -10.40 1.73
N LYS A 216 -11.41 -10.09 2.76
CA LYS A 216 -12.66 -9.34 2.58
C LYS A 216 -12.43 -7.85 2.34
N CYS A 217 -11.29 -7.32 2.78
CA CYS A 217 -10.91 -5.91 2.61
C CYS A 217 -9.39 -5.75 2.56
N LEU A 218 -8.90 -4.88 1.66
CA LEU A 218 -7.51 -4.47 1.56
C LEU A 218 -7.30 -3.12 2.26
N ILE A 219 -6.31 -3.04 3.16
CA ILE A 219 -5.86 -1.80 3.78
C ILE A 219 -4.46 -1.47 3.25
N LEU A 220 -4.36 -0.40 2.45
CA LEU A 220 -3.13 -0.01 1.77
C LEU A 220 -2.39 1.04 2.60
N LEU A 221 -1.19 0.68 3.06
CA LEU A 221 -0.37 1.49 3.96
C LEU A 221 0.58 2.40 3.17
N GLY A 222 0.21 3.66 3.00
CA GLY A 222 1.00 4.68 2.32
C GLY A 222 0.82 4.74 0.81
N ASN A 223 1.36 5.80 0.23
CA ASN A 223 1.20 6.12 -1.19
C ASN A 223 1.80 5.06 -2.12
N THR A 224 2.90 4.42 -1.71
CA THR A 224 3.58 3.39 -2.51
C THR A 224 2.71 2.15 -2.66
N ALA A 225 2.05 1.72 -1.57
CA ALA A 225 1.11 0.59 -1.63
C ALA A 225 -0.07 0.90 -2.55
N MET A 226 -0.64 2.10 -2.44
CA MET A 226 -1.74 2.55 -3.31
C MET A 226 -1.32 2.58 -4.78
N ARG A 227 -0.18 3.21 -5.11
CA ARG A 227 0.32 3.29 -6.49
C ARG A 227 0.74 1.94 -7.06
N GLY A 228 1.29 1.07 -6.23
CA GLY A 228 1.70 -0.27 -6.67
C GLY A 228 0.52 -1.15 -7.06
N LEU A 229 -0.61 -1.03 -6.37
CA LEU A 229 -1.79 -1.82 -6.66
C LEU A 229 -2.75 -1.16 -7.67
N PHE A 230 -2.77 0.18 -7.71
CA PHE A 230 -3.60 1.00 -8.61
C PHE A 230 -2.72 1.97 -9.42
N PRO A 231 -1.86 1.49 -10.33
CA PRO A 231 -0.94 2.33 -11.09
C PRO A 231 -1.67 3.31 -12.02
N ASP A 232 -2.77 2.86 -12.65
CA ASP A 232 -3.53 3.60 -13.66
C ASP A 232 -4.71 4.40 -13.09
N ALA A 233 -5.03 4.21 -11.82
CA ALA A 233 -6.15 4.85 -11.14
C ALA A 233 -5.70 5.41 -9.79
N PRO A 234 -5.17 6.65 -9.74
CA PRO A 234 -4.63 7.23 -8.51
C PRO A 234 -5.64 7.18 -7.37
N MET A 235 -5.29 6.45 -6.32
CA MET A 235 -6.09 6.32 -5.12
C MET A 235 -5.73 7.41 -4.09
N ARG A 236 -6.74 8.02 -3.47
CA ARG A 236 -6.54 8.94 -2.34
C ARG A 236 -6.79 8.22 -1.01
N ARG A 237 -6.09 8.66 0.04
CA ARG A 237 -6.34 8.13 1.39
C ARG A 237 -7.78 8.38 1.82
N GLY A 238 -8.34 7.43 2.56
CA GLY A 238 -9.72 7.48 3.04
C GLY A 238 -10.79 7.25 1.97
N GLN A 239 -10.42 7.09 0.69
CA GLN A 239 -11.35 6.77 -0.38
C GLN A 239 -11.33 5.27 -0.71
N TRP A 240 -12.51 4.75 -1.02
CA TRP A 240 -12.67 3.36 -1.45
C TRP A 240 -12.38 3.19 -2.93
N GLN A 241 -11.70 2.12 -3.25
CA GLN A 241 -11.60 1.57 -4.61
C GLN A 241 -11.86 0.06 -4.58
N MET A 242 -12.17 -0.53 -5.73
CA MET A 242 -12.34 -1.97 -5.85
C MET A 242 -11.12 -2.57 -6.55
N TYR A 243 -10.51 -3.56 -5.93
CA TYR A 243 -9.43 -4.35 -6.52
C TYR A 243 -9.94 -5.76 -6.81
N GLU A 244 -10.19 -6.08 -8.07
CA GLU A 244 -10.70 -7.41 -8.49
C GLU A 244 -11.91 -7.88 -7.65
N GLY A 245 -12.86 -6.97 -7.36
CA GLY A 245 -14.04 -7.26 -6.54
C GLY A 245 -13.83 -7.13 -5.02
N ILE A 246 -12.61 -6.90 -4.55
CA ILE A 246 -12.29 -6.70 -3.14
C ILE A 246 -12.24 -5.20 -2.82
N PRO A 247 -12.97 -4.71 -1.80
CA PRO A 247 -12.89 -3.32 -1.40
C PRO A 247 -11.50 -3.01 -0.82
N ALA A 248 -10.90 -1.91 -1.29
CA ALA A 248 -9.59 -1.43 -0.86
C ALA A 248 -9.68 0.02 -0.36
N ILE A 249 -9.00 0.33 0.73
CA ILE A 249 -8.91 1.68 1.28
C ILE A 249 -7.46 2.01 1.64
N GLY A 250 -7.01 3.23 1.31
CA GLY A 250 -5.66 3.70 1.59
C GLY A 250 -5.59 4.54 2.86
N THR A 251 -4.48 4.41 3.60
CA THR A 251 -4.19 5.21 4.78
C THR A 251 -2.70 5.60 4.84
N PHE A 252 -2.27 6.31 5.89
CA PHE A 252 -0.86 6.58 6.11
C PHE A 252 -0.06 5.30 6.39
N HIS A 253 1.20 5.29 5.95
CA HIS A 253 2.14 4.25 6.35
C HIS A 253 2.52 4.44 7.83
N PRO A 254 2.62 3.36 8.64
CA PRO A 254 3.03 3.46 10.05
C PRO A 254 4.32 4.24 10.27
N ALA A 255 5.34 4.06 9.44
CA ALA A 255 6.60 4.81 9.52
C ALA A 255 6.43 6.32 9.32
N TYR A 256 5.42 6.77 8.57
CA TYR A 256 5.12 8.20 8.43
C TYR A 256 4.64 8.81 9.75
N ILE A 257 3.81 8.09 10.48
CA ILE A 257 3.32 8.52 11.79
C ILE A 257 4.47 8.66 12.79
N LEU A 258 5.40 7.71 12.80
CA LEU A 258 6.56 7.73 13.70
C LEU A 258 7.50 8.91 13.42
N ARG A 259 7.54 9.46 12.20
CA ARG A 259 8.33 10.67 11.88
C ARG A 259 7.82 11.92 12.59
N PHE A 260 6.50 12.07 12.76
CA PHE A 260 5.93 13.17 13.54
C PHE A 260 6.33 13.10 15.01
N ASP A 261 6.36 11.90 15.57
CA ASP A 261 6.80 11.67 16.93
C ASP A 261 8.27 12.07 17.12
N SER A 262 9.14 11.65 16.19
CA SER A 262 10.55 12.01 16.16
C SER A 262 10.78 13.52 15.92
N ALA A 263 9.94 14.15 15.11
CA ALA A 263 10.02 15.59 14.81
C ALA A 263 9.45 16.47 15.93
N ARG A 264 8.92 15.88 17.02
CA ARG A 264 8.25 16.60 18.13
C ARG A 264 7.12 17.52 17.63
N ASP A 265 6.37 17.06 16.62
CA ASP A 265 5.15 17.73 16.13
C ASP A 265 3.91 17.02 16.66
N PRO A 266 3.41 17.39 17.84
CA PRO A 266 2.26 16.72 18.46
C PRO A 266 0.94 16.97 17.70
N VAL A 267 0.82 18.11 17.03
CA VAL A 267 -0.40 18.45 16.26
C VAL A 267 -0.48 17.61 15.01
N GLY A 268 0.61 17.55 14.22
CA GLY A 268 0.69 16.70 13.03
C GLY A 268 0.54 15.22 13.37
N LEU A 269 1.16 14.78 14.46
CA LEU A 269 1.03 13.41 14.97
C LEU A 269 -0.43 13.04 15.28
N ARG A 270 -1.14 13.91 16.01
CA ARG A 270 -2.55 13.71 16.38
C ARG A 270 -3.42 13.64 15.14
N LYS A 271 -3.28 14.59 14.21
CA LYS A 271 -4.03 14.62 12.94
C LYS A 271 -3.79 13.35 12.12
N ALA A 272 -2.56 12.93 11.98
CA ALA A 272 -2.21 11.73 11.21
C ALA A 272 -2.76 10.45 11.86
N LYS A 273 -2.69 10.33 13.19
CA LYS A 273 -3.29 9.21 13.94
C LYS A 273 -4.81 9.16 13.77
N LEU A 274 -5.46 10.31 13.81
CA LEU A 274 -6.92 10.41 13.63
C LEU A 274 -7.34 9.99 12.20
N GLU A 275 -6.61 10.42 11.16
CA GLU A 275 -6.89 10.01 9.78
C GLU A 275 -6.76 8.48 9.62
N VAL A 276 -5.71 7.88 10.20
CA VAL A 276 -5.55 6.42 10.21
C VAL A 276 -6.76 5.78 10.89
N TRP A 277 -7.10 6.22 12.09
CA TRP A 277 -8.20 5.64 12.87
C TRP A 277 -9.55 5.74 12.15
N ASN A 278 -9.86 6.89 11.55
CA ASN A 278 -11.09 7.06 10.77
C ASN A 278 -11.12 6.09 9.57
N THR A 279 -10.00 5.93 8.86
CA THR A 279 -9.90 4.95 7.77
C THR A 279 -10.19 3.53 8.27
N LEU A 280 -9.66 3.15 9.44
CA LEU A 280 -9.88 1.82 10.01
C LEU A 280 -11.32 1.60 10.48
N LYS A 281 -11.96 2.64 11.06
CA LYS A 281 -13.38 2.59 11.38
C LYS A 281 -14.24 2.38 10.13
N PHE A 282 -13.93 3.04 9.02
CA PHE A 282 -14.61 2.81 7.75
C PHE A 282 -14.41 1.37 7.24
N ALA A 283 -13.19 0.82 7.40
CA ALA A 283 -12.92 -0.56 7.02
C ALA A 283 -13.71 -1.57 7.88
N LEU A 284 -13.78 -1.36 9.18
CA LEU A 284 -14.60 -2.17 10.09
C LEU A 284 -16.08 -2.07 9.75
N ALA A 285 -16.60 -0.84 9.60
CA ALA A 285 -18.01 -0.59 9.28
C ALA A 285 -18.42 -1.24 7.94
N ARG A 286 -17.51 -1.28 6.95
CA ARG A 286 -17.73 -1.96 5.67
C ARG A 286 -18.01 -3.44 5.82
N LEU A 287 -17.49 -4.07 6.86
CA LEU A 287 -17.69 -5.48 7.18
C LEU A 287 -18.77 -5.69 8.26
N GLY A 288 -19.55 -4.64 8.59
CA GLY A 288 -20.56 -4.69 9.65
C GLY A 288 -20.00 -4.85 11.07
N LYS A 289 -18.74 -4.41 11.27
CA LYS A 289 -18.01 -4.54 12.54
C LYS A 289 -17.79 -3.17 13.20
N THR A 290 -17.67 -3.20 14.52
CA THR A 290 -17.30 -2.03 15.32
C THR A 290 -15.99 -2.29 16.06
N PRO A 291 -15.18 -1.26 16.34
CA PRO A 291 -14.03 -1.42 17.22
C PRO A 291 -14.50 -1.94 18.60
N PRO A 292 -13.65 -2.69 19.33
CA PRO A 292 -13.96 -3.10 20.69
C PRO A 292 -14.20 -1.88 21.57
N ALA A 293 -15.15 -2.00 22.51
CA ALA A 293 -15.41 -0.95 23.48
C ALA A 293 -14.18 -0.73 24.36
N ILE A 294 -13.84 0.54 24.57
CA ILE A 294 -12.74 0.92 25.43
C ILE A 294 -13.14 0.66 26.88
N GLN A 295 -12.52 -0.31 27.52
CA GLN A 295 -12.64 -0.47 28.96
C GLN A 295 -11.85 0.64 29.64
N LYS A 296 -12.53 1.66 30.18
CA LYS A 296 -11.91 2.63 31.09
C LYS A 296 -11.45 1.84 32.32
N LYS A 297 -10.14 1.73 32.51
CA LYS A 297 -9.64 1.32 33.83
C LYS A 297 -9.94 2.44 34.78
N GLY A 298 -10.82 2.15 35.76
CA GLY A 298 -11.08 3.00 36.91
C GLY A 298 -9.80 3.24 37.72
#